data_a83dce56732cb508989be523aff29042
#
_entry.id   a83dce56732cb508989be523aff29042
#
_cell.length_a   1.000
_cell.length_b   1.000
_cell.length_c   1.000
_cell.angle_alpha   90.00
_cell.angle_beta   90.00
_cell.angle_gamma   90.00
#
_symmetry.space_group_name_H-M   'P 1'
#
loop_
_entity.id
_entity.type
_entity.pdbx_description
1 polymer ?
#
loop_
_entity_poly.entity_id
_entity_poly.type
_entity_poly.pdbx_seq_one_letter_code
_entity_poly.pdbx_strand_id
1 'polypeptide(L)'
;MIVTLEIPPESQRRIAEHGKLAGRVRDAIADGLESAVVAGAENVREQLIEGQLGLTMQRPAEGLASSLSGWMVDRAVPLAAIGVPGDSPAAAYAGILEAGGTIVPRNAKALAIPISDEAKKYSSPRDMPGLELIPRKGKPPLLVRMLSSRGNIRGFELHWVLVKSVTIEPRHWLSRGVDEAVPVMVGTLQDVLDGYAEKW
;
A
#
# COMPACT_ATOMS: atom_id res chain seq x y z
N MET A 1 -14.24 -32.41 -55.85
CA MET A 1 -12.77 -32.55 -55.77
C MET A 1 -12.35 -31.98 -54.42
N ILE A 2 -11.89 -32.81 -53.46
CA ILE A 2 -11.43 -32.37 -52.15
C ILE A 2 -9.91 -32.41 -52.20
N VAL A 3 -9.26 -31.26 -51.99
CA VAL A 3 -7.79 -31.15 -51.86
C VAL A 3 -7.46 -31.21 -50.40
N THR A 4 -6.87 -32.32 -49.94
CA THR A 4 -6.37 -32.46 -48.57
C THR A 4 -4.91 -32.00 -48.57
N LEU A 5 -4.61 -30.92 -47.78
CA LEU A 5 -3.25 -30.47 -47.51
C LEU A 5 -2.77 -31.14 -46.23
N GLU A 6 -1.79 -32.03 -46.34
CA GLU A 6 -1.11 -32.58 -45.18
C GLU A 6 0.16 -31.79 -44.88
N ILE A 7 0.31 -31.40 -43.62
CA ILE A 7 1.55 -30.77 -43.15
C ILE A 7 2.61 -31.83 -42.94
N PRO A 8 3.80 -31.73 -43.60
CA PRO A 8 4.86 -32.72 -43.43
C PRO A 8 5.27 -32.90 -41.97
N PRO A 9 5.67 -34.09 -41.53
CA PRO A 9 6.05 -34.37 -40.13
C PRO A 9 7.17 -33.45 -39.60
N GLU A 10 8.12 -33.07 -40.45
CA GLU A 10 9.16 -32.10 -40.08
C GLU A 10 8.61 -30.71 -39.76
N SER A 11 7.64 -30.25 -40.54
CA SER A 11 6.97 -28.98 -40.31
C SER A 11 6.12 -29.03 -39.03
N GLN A 12 5.47 -30.17 -38.75
CA GLN A 12 4.75 -30.39 -37.48
C GLN A 12 5.71 -30.33 -36.28
N ARG A 13 6.90 -30.96 -36.39
CA ARG A 13 7.96 -30.86 -35.36
C ARG A 13 8.40 -29.44 -35.13
N ARG A 14 8.72 -28.68 -36.20
CA ARG A 14 9.13 -27.28 -36.10
C ARG A 14 8.06 -26.42 -35.45
N ILE A 15 6.79 -26.57 -35.82
CA ILE A 15 5.66 -25.85 -35.20
C ILE A 15 5.57 -26.20 -33.70
N ALA A 16 5.76 -27.48 -33.33
CA ALA A 16 5.74 -27.89 -31.92
C ALA A 16 6.95 -27.34 -31.14
N GLU A 17 8.14 -27.29 -31.74
CA GLU A 17 9.33 -26.68 -31.15
C GLU A 17 9.18 -25.17 -30.96
N HIS A 18 8.67 -24.44 -31.94
CA HIS A 18 8.35 -23.02 -31.81
C HIS A 18 7.31 -22.75 -30.74
N GLY A 19 6.28 -23.61 -30.60
CA GLY A 19 5.28 -23.52 -29.52
C GLY A 19 5.90 -23.70 -28.13
N LYS A 20 6.83 -24.65 -27.98
CA LYS A 20 7.59 -24.85 -26.74
C LYS A 20 8.47 -23.66 -26.41
N LEU A 21 9.18 -23.10 -27.42
CA LEU A 21 10.01 -21.90 -27.22
C LEU A 21 9.19 -20.72 -26.78
N ALA A 22 8.04 -20.47 -27.43
CA ALA A 22 7.14 -19.38 -27.05
C ALA A 22 6.63 -19.53 -25.60
N GLY A 23 6.33 -20.78 -25.16
CA GLY A 23 5.98 -21.06 -23.77
C GLY A 23 7.11 -20.72 -22.80
N ARG A 24 8.34 -21.17 -23.11
CA ARG A 24 9.54 -20.89 -22.27
C ARG A 24 9.83 -19.40 -22.16
N VAL A 25 9.73 -18.66 -23.25
CA VAL A 25 9.94 -17.20 -23.25
C VAL A 25 8.89 -16.51 -22.37
N ARG A 26 7.62 -16.90 -22.50
CA ARG A 26 6.55 -16.36 -21.67
C ARG A 26 6.80 -16.64 -20.19
N ASP A 27 7.18 -17.85 -19.84
CA ASP A 27 7.43 -18.25 -18.45
C ASP A 27 8.65 -17.46 -17.88
N ALA A 28 9.72 -17.28 -18.67
CA ALA A 28 10.86 -16.45 -18.29
C ALA A 28 10.45 -14.99 -18.03
N ILE A 29 9.59 -14.41 -18.88
CA ILE A 29 9.07 -13.05 -18.70
C ILE A 29 8.22 -12.98 -17.43
N ALA A 30 7.37 -13.99 -17.18
CA ALA A 30 6.54 -14.01 -15.97
C ALA A 30 7.39 -14.09 -14.70
N ASP A 31 8.40 -14.95 -14.66
CA ASP A 31 9.32 -15.08 -13.52
C ASP A 31 10.13 -13.80 -13.31
N GLY A 32 10.59 -13.19 -14.41
CA GLY A 32 11.31 -11.91 -14.37
C GLY A 32 10.45 -10.77 -13.84
N LEU A 33 9.19 -10.67 -14.29
CA LEU A 33 8.25 -9.67 -13.78
C LEU A 33 7.91 -9.88 -12.32
N GLU A 34 7.70 -11.13 -11.89
CA GLU A 34 7.45 -11.45 -10.47
C GLU A 34 8.60 -10.99 -9.58
N SER A 35 9.84 -11.32 -9.99
CA SER A 35 11.03 -10.88 -9.28
C SER A 35 11.20 -9.36 -9.28
N ALA A 36 10.93 -8.72 -10.41
CA ALA A 36 11.05 -7.28 -10.57
C ALA A 36 10.05 -6.52 -9.67
N VAL A 37 8.77 -6.94 -9.61
CA VAL A 37 7.78 -6.25 -8.77
C VAL A 37 8.00 -6.49 -7.28
N VAL A 38 8.58 -7.62 -6.90
CA VAL A 38 8.99 -7.87 -5.51
C VAL A 38 10.14 -6.93 -5.13
N ALA A 39 11.19 -6.85 -5.96
CA ALA A 39 12.30 -5.93 -5.75
C ALA A 39 11.85 -4.45 -5.75
N GLY A 40 10.93 -4.08 -6.65
CA GLY A 40 10.33 -2.76 -6.68
C GLY A 40 9.54 -2.43 -5.40
N ALA A 41 8.75 -3.38 -4.90
CA ALA A 41 8.01 -3.19 -3.65
C ALA A 41 8.93 -3.02 -2.44
N GLU A 42 10.04 -3.76 -2.37
CA GLU A 42 11.05 -3.57 -1.32
C GLU A 42 11.69 -2.18 -1.40
N ASN A 43 12.06 -1.72 -2.60
CA ASN A 43 12.64 -0.40 -2.80
C ASN A 43 11.66 0.71 -2.36
N VAL A 44 10.38 0.63 -2.75
CA VAL A 44 9.35 1.58 -2.30
C VAL A 44 9.16 1.51 -0.78
N ARG A 45 9.26 0.33 -0.18
CA ARG A 45 9.18 0.16 1.28
C ARG A 45 10.32 0.87 2.00
N GLU A 46 11.55 0.74 1.51
CA GLU A 46 12.72 1.44 2.06
C GLU A 46 12.54 2.95 1.98
N GLN A 47 12.12 3.49 0.84
CA GLN A 47 11.83 4.91 0.66
C GLN A 47 10.75 5.42 1.63
N LEU A 48 9.70 4.61 1.90
CA LEU A 48 8.66 4.94 2.88
C LEU A 48 9.24 5.01 4.30
N ILE A 49 10.08 4.05 4.69
CA ILE A 49 10.71 3.99 6.00
C ILE A 49 11.64 5.18 6.21
N GLU A 50 12.40 5.55 5.18
CA GLU A 50 13.32 6.69 5.18
C GLU A 50 12.61 8.06 5.07
N GLY A 51 11.29 8.07 4.84
CA GLY A 51 10.49 9.28 4.73
C GLY A 51 10.67 10.05 3.42
N GLN A 52 11.31 9.46 2.42
CA GLN A 52 11.58 10.10 1.13
C GLN A 52 10.30 10.40 0.33
N LEU A 53 9.23 9.63 0.55
CA LEU A 53 7.94 9.79 -0.13
C LEU A 53 6.99 10.79 0.54
N GLY A 54 7.50 11.64 1.46
CA GLY A 54 6.71 12.66 2.14
C GLY A 54 5.72 12.12 3.17
N LEU A 55 5.92 10.88 3.61
CA LEU A 55 5.20 10.24 4.71
C LEU A 55 6.17 9.93 5.85
N THR A 56 5.79 10.28 7.08
CA THR A 56 6.57 9.93 8.27
C THR A 56 5.97 8.68 8.89
N MET A 57 6.70 7.57 8.88
CA MET A 57 6.27 6.33 9.49
C MET A 57 6.54 6.35 10.99
N GLN A 58 5.49 6.35 11.81
CA GLN A 58 5.63 6.25 13.28
C GLN A 58 5.98 4.82 13.72
N ARG A 59 5.58 3.82 12.93
CA ARG A 59 5.82 2.39 13.17
C ARG A 59 6.19 1.72 11.85
N PRO A 60 7.47 1.78 11.43
CA PRO A 60 7.90 1.24 10.12
C PRO A 60 7.61 -0.26 9.94
N ALA A 61 7.65 -1.03 11.02
CA ALA A 61 7.37 -2.47 10.99
C ALA A 61 5.88 -2.82 10.89
N GLU A 62 4.99 -1.83 10.97
CA GLU A 62 3.54 -2.02 10.96
C GLU A 62 2.87 -1.07 9.95
N GLY A 63 1.69 -1.42 9.47
CA GLY A 63 0.86 -0.54 8.67
C GLY A 63 1.25 -0.48 7.19
N LEU A 64 1.42 0.73 6.62
CA LEU A 64 1.56 0.92 5.18
C LEU A 64 2.80 0.24 4.60
N ALA A 65 3.97 0.47 5.19
CA ALA A 65 5.22 -0.08 4.70
C ALA A 65 5.26 -1.61 4.78
N SER A 66 4.80 -2.20 5.89
CA SER A 66 4.76 -3.67 6.05
C SER A 66 3.71 -4.35 5.16
N SER A 67 2.70 -3.61 4.71
CA SER A 67 1.63 -4.14 3.86
C SER A 67 1.90 -4.00 2.37
N LEU A 68 2.95 -3.28 1.99
CA LEU A 68 3.32 -3.10 0.60
C LEU A 68 3.94 -4.39 0.06
N SER A 69 3.48 -4.83 -1.11
CA SER A 69 3.96 -6.03 -1.80
C SER A 69 3.89 -5.91 -3.30
N GLY A 70 4.70 -6.73 -3.99
CA GLY A 70 4.59 -6.99 -5.41
C GLY A 70 4.05 -8.39 -5.65
N TRP A 71 3.20 -8.59 -6.64
CA TRP A 71 2.64 -9.89 -6.99
C TRP A 71 2.30 -10.03 -8.47
N MET A 72 2.27 -11.28 -8.93
CA MET A 72 1.75 -11.61 -10.26
C MET A 72 0.22 -11.54 -10.25
N VAL A 73 -0.34 -10.84 -11.22
CA VAL A 73 -1.80 -10.77 -11.48
C VAL A 73 -2.20 -11.87 -12.45
N ASP A 74 -1.43 -12.04 -13.54
CA ASP A 74 -1.67 -13.06 -14.56
C ASP A 74 -0.33 -13.56 -15.10
N ARG A 75 -0.13 -14.87 -15.14
CA ARG A 75 1.06 -15.50 -15.75
C ARG A 75 0.87 -15.85 -17.22
N ALA A 76 -0.35 -16.05 -17.66
CA ALA A 76 -0.64 -16.40 -19.06
C ALA A 76 -0.45 -15.18 -19.98
N VAL A 77 -0.87 -14.02 -19.50
CA VAL A 77 -0.53 -12.71 -20.07
C VAL A 77 0.29 -11.98 -19.02
N PRO A 78 1.64 -12.06 -19.04
CA PRO A 78 2.48 -11.60 -17.95
C PRO A 78 2.13 -10.19 -17.49
N LEU A 79 1.46 -10.12 -16.34
CA LEU A 79 1.00 -8.90 -15.70
C LEU A 79 1.29 -9.00 -14.20
N ALA A 80 1.95 -7.99 -13.68
CA ALA A 80 2.29 -7.90 -12.26
C ALA A 80 1.87 -6.54 -11.68
N ALA A 81 1.75 -6.46 -10.38
CA ALA A 81 1.35 -5.24 -9.68
C ALA A 81 2.19 -5.01 -8.42
N ILE A 82 2.31 -3.75 -8.04
CA ILE A 82 2.84 -3.31 -6.75
C ILE A 82 1.75 -2.53 -6.03
N GLY A 83 1.54 -2.80 -4.76
CA GLY A 83 0.54 -2.09 -3.99
C GLY A 83 0.30 -2.69 -2.61
N VAL A 84 -0.79 -2.25 -1.99
CA VAL A 84 -1.27 -2.76 -0.71
C VAL A 84 -2.44 -3.69 -0.99
N PRO A 85 -2.34 -4.99 -0.65
CA PRO A 85 -3.44 -5.94 -0.82
C PRO A 85 -4.72 -5.51 -0.10
N GLY A 86 -5.87 -5.77 -0.72
CA GLY A 86 -7.16 -5.30 -0.23
C GLY A 86 -7.60 -5.89 1.12
N ASP A 87 -7.05 -7.02 1.52
CA ASP A 87 -7.26 -7.68 2.82
C ASP A 87 -6.35 -7.13 3.93
N SER A 88 -5.36 -6.31 3.57
CA SER A 88 -4.49 -5.65 4.55
C SER A 88 -5.24 -4.55 5.31
N PRO A 89 -5.00 -4.40 6.63
CA PRO A 89 -5.50 -3.26 7.40
C PRO A 89 -5.10 -1.89 6.83
N ALA A 90 -3.96 -1.80 6.14
CA ALA A 90 -3.48 -0.59 5.50
C ALA A 90 -4.29 -0.19 4.25
N ALA A 91 -4.99 -1.14 3.61
CA ALA A 91 -5.82 -0.86 2.43
C ALA A 91 -6.88 0.21 2.69
N ALA A 92 -7.41 0.28 3.93
CA ALA A 92 -8.42 1.25 4.32
C ALA A 92 -7.97 2.72 4.16
N TYR A 93 -6.66 2.99 4.26
CA TYR A 93 -6.12 4.35 4.19
C TYR A 93 -5.06 4.56 3.11
N ALA A 94 -4.49 3.49 2.55
CA ALA A 94 -3.46 3.59 1.51
C ALA A 94 -3.93 4.42 0.30
N GLY A 95 -5.16 4.17 -0.18
CA GLY A 95 -5.73 4.88 -1.31
C GLY A 95 -5.96 6.37 -1.04
N ILE A 96 -6.39 6.73 0.17
CA ILE A 96 -6.62 8.15 0.50
C ILE A 96 -5.30 8.91 0.70
N LEU A 97 -4.23 8.24 1.12
CA LEU A 97 -2.90 8.82 1.16
C LEU A 97 -2.32 9.01 -0.24
N GLU A 98 -2.63 8.13 -1.17
CA GLU A 98 -2.20 8.25 -2.58
C GLU A 98 -2.94 9.39 -3.29
N ALA A 99 -4.27 9.29 -3.36
CA ALA A 99 -5.10 10.16 -4.19
C ALA A 99 -5.65 11.40 -3.47
N GLY A 100 -5.45 11.49 -2.15
CA GLY A 100 -6.11 12.48 -1.32
C GLY A 100 -7.60 12.16 -1.11
N GLY A 101 -8.27 13.00 -0.34
CA GLY A 101 -9.70 12.87 -0.15
C GLY A 101 -10.20 13.41 1.19
N THR A 102 -11.51 13.31 1.40
CA THR A 102 -12.13 13.77 2.64
C THR A 102 -12.71 12.60 3.41
N ILE A 103 -12.24 12.44 4.64
CA ILE A 103 -12.75 11.45 5.60
C ILE A 103 -13.90 12.09 6.37
N VAL A 104 -15.05 11.41 6.39
CA VAL A 104 -16.22 11.78 7.20
C VAL A 104 -16.57 10.64 8.14
N PRO A 105 -17.17 10.91 9.31
CA PRO A 105 -17.60 9.88 10.22
C PRO A 105 -18.77 9.09 9.61
N ARG A 106 -18.71 7.74 9.69
CA ARG A 106 -19.80 6.86 9.19
C ARG A 106 -20.79 6.49 10.29
N ASN A 107 -20.28 6.09 11.45
CA ASN A 107 -21.07 5.56 12.58
C ASN A 107 -21.02 6.45 13.83
N ALA A 108 -20.57 7.69 13.69
CA ALA A 108 -20.44 8.65 14.77
C ALA A 108 -20.82 10.06 14.30
N LYS A 109 -21.06 10.97 15.24
CA LYS A 109 -21.38 12.37 14.92
C LYS A 109 -20.15 13.19 14.52
N ALA A 110 -18.95 12.71 14.86
CA ALA A 110 -17.69 13.36 14.59
C ALA A 110 -16.54 12.33 14.54
N LEU A 111 -15.44 12.70 13.85
CA LEU A 111 -14.17 12.02 13.92
C LEU A 111 -13.43 12.49 15.17
N ALA A 112 -12.86 11.55 15.91
CA ALA A 112 -12.05 11.85 17.08
C ALA A 112 -10.57 11.76 16.69
N ILE A 113 -9.88 12.88 16.71
CA ILE A 113 -8.47 12.97 16.37
C ILE A 113 -7.64 12.99 17.66
N PRO A 114 -6.78 11.98 17.91
CA PRO A 114 -5.90 11.98 19.08
C PRO A 114 -4.82 13.06 18.95
N ILE A 115 -4.63 13.84 20.01
CA ILE A 115 -3.62 14.91 20.06
C ILE A 115 -2.49 14.57 21.03
N SER A 116 -2.83 13.97 22.19
CA SER A 116 -1.82 13.56 23.16
C SER A 116 -1.23 12.19 22.83
N ASP A 117 0.00 11.95 23.26
CA ASP A 117 0.64 10.64 23.10
C ASP A 117 -0.06 9.54 23.92
N GLU A 118 -0.71 9.92 25.02
CA GLU A 118 -1.56 9.00 25.77
C GLU A 118 -2.78 8.59 24.92
N ALA A 119 -3.47 9.54 24.29
CA ALA A 119 -4.63 9.27 23.44
C ALA A 119 -4.30 8.37 22.23
N LYS A 120 -3.11 8.47 21.66
CA LYS A 120 -2.64 7.62 20.54
C LYS A 120 -2.51 6.14 20.89
N LYS A 121 -2.50 5.78 22.18
CA LYS A 121 -2.44 4.39 22.64
C LYS A 121 -3.81 3.70 22.62
N TYR A 122 -4.89 4.46 22.47
CA TYR A 122 -6.26 3.96 22.47
C TYR A 122 -6.85 3.97 21.06
N SER A 123 -7.59 2.94 20.72
CA SER A 123 -8.26 2.83 19.42
C SER A 123 -9.45 3.78 19.30
N SER A 124 -10.07 4.14 20.43
CA SER A 124 -11.23 5.00 20.50
C SER A 124 -11.22 5.85 21.77
N PRO A 125 -11.77 7.08 21.75
CA PRO A 125 -11.97 7.85 22.98
C PRO A 125 -12.80 7.13 24.05
N ARG A 126 -13.64 6.17 23.64
CA ARG A 126 -14.48 5.38 24.58
C ARG A 126 -13.65 4.43 25.44
N ASP A 127 -12.47 4.04 24.96
CA ASP A 127 -11.56 3.12 25.66
C ASP A 127 -10.69 3.87 26.68
N MET A 128 -10.64 5.21 26.57
CA MET A 128 -9.87 6.07 27.46
C MET A 128 -10.74 6.58 28.62
N PRO A 129 -10.45 6.21 29.87
CA PRO A 129 -11.28 6.61 31.02
C PRO A 129 -11.10 8.09 31.40
N GLY A 130 -12.13 8.66 32.01
CA GLY A 130 -12.08 9.99 32.63
C GLY A 130 -12.10 11.15 31.63
N LEU A 131 -12.55 10.92 30.40
CA LEU A 131 -12.71 11.98 29.41
C LEU A 131 -14.02 12.74 29.60
N GLU A 132 -13.94 14.05 29.52
CA GLU A 132 -15.07 14.99 29.53
C GLU A 132 -15.11 15.79 28.21
N LEU A 133 -16.35 16.05 27.74
CA LEU A 133 -16.57 16.83 26.51
C LEU A 133 -16.64 18.32 26.86
N ILE A 134 -15.73 19.11 26.27
CA ILE A 134 -15.79 20.57 26.31
C ILE A 134 -16.32 21.10 24.97
N PRO A 135 -17.58 21.57 24.92
CA PRO A 135 -18.10 22.25 23.75
C PRO A 135 -17.44 23.60 23.58
N ARG A 136 -17.14 24.00 22.34
CA ARG A 136 -16.56 25.30 22.02
C ARG A 136 -17.41 26.00 20.96
N LYS A 137 -17.81 27.26 21.22
CA LYS A 137 -18.59 28.04 20.25
C LYS A 137 -17.75 28.32 19.00
N GLY A 138 -18.23 27.89 17.83
CA GLY A 138 -17.56 28.10 16.54
C GLY A 138 -16.26 27.34 16.32
N LYS A 139 -15.87 26.42 17.22
CA LYS A 139 -14.66 25.60 17.11
C LYS A 139 -14.97 24.12 17.36
N PRO A 140 -14.16 23.19 16.87
CA PRO A 140 -14.35 21.76 17.15
C PRO A 140 -14.35 21.48 18.65
N PRO A 141 -15.29 20.68 19.18
CA PRO A 141 -15.31 20.24 20.58
C PRO A 141 -14.05 19.46 20.94
N LEU A 142 -13.72 19.47 22.24
CA LEU A 142 -12.57 18.77 22.79
C LEU A 142 -13.02 17.66 23.74
N LEU A 143 -12.25 16.55 23.77
CA LEU A 143 -12.30 15.59 24.87
C LEU A 143 -11.03 15.79 25.71
N VAL A 144 -11.23 16.02 26.98
CA VAL A 144 -10.19 16.38 27.94
C VAL A 144 -10.32 15.53 29.19
N ARG A 145 -9.22 15.38 29.92
CA ARG A 145 -9.23 14.88 31.30
C ARG A 145 -9.08 16.07 32.23
N MET A 146 -10.01 16.19 33.19
CA MET A 146 -9.94 17.25 34.18
C MET A 146 -8.86 16.93 35.24
N LEU A 147 -8.00 17.89 35.49
CA LEU A 147 -7.00 17.83 36.55
C LEU A 147 -7.61 18.43 37.81
N SER A 148 -7.92 17.59 38.79
CA SER A 148 -8.44 18.02 40.07
C SER A 148 -7.47 17.69 41.21
N SER A 149 -7.37 18.59 42.20
CA SER A 149 -6.65 18.37 43.42
C SER A 149 -7.49 18.84 44.61
N ARG A 150 -7.74 17.96 45.57
CA ARG A 150 -8.58 18.23 46.74
C ARG A 150 -9.98 18.76 46.40
N GLY A 151 -10.59 18.22 45.33
CA GLY A 151 -11.94 18.62 44.88
C GLY A 151 -11.99 19.91 44.02
N ASN A 152 -10.88 20.62 43.82
CA ASN A 152 -10.83 21.81 42.98
C ASN A 152 -10.21 21.49 41.62
N ILE A 153 -10.87 21.93 40.55
CA ILE A 153 -10.34 21.83 39.17
C ILE A 153 -9.19 22.82 39.03
N ARG A 154 -7.99 22.29 38.70
CA ARG A 154 -6.77 23.10 38.49
C ARG A 154 -6.42 23.30 37.01
N GLY A 155 -7.05 22.53 36.13
CA GLY A 155 -6.79 22.56 34.69
C GLY A 155 -7.39 21.36 33.97
N PHE A 156 -7.01 21.19 32.73
CA PHE A 156 -7.38 20.03 31.94
C PHE A 156 -6.23 19.61 31.01
N GLU A 157 -6.17 18.34 30.70
CA GLU A 157 -5.30 17.77 29.67
C GLU A 157 -6.12 17.50 28.42
N LEU A 158 -5.66 18.00 27.27
CA LEU A 158 -6.30 17.79 25.98
C LEU A 158 -5.86 16.48 25.38
N HIS A 159 -6.82 15.59 25.09
CA HIS A 159 -6.54 14.30 24.51
C HIS A 159 -7.05 14.14 23.09
N TRP A 160 -8.26 14.64 22.78
CA TRP A 160 -8.89 14.46 21.47
C TRP A 160 -9.57 15.75 21.00
N VAL A 161 -9.58 15.93 19.67
CA VAL A 161 -10.40 16.94 18.99
C VAL A 161 -11.45 16.23 18.15
N LEU A 162 -12.70 16.72 18.23
CA LEU A 162 -13.81 16.17 17.47
C LEU A 162 -14.09 17.04 16.25
N VAL A 163 -13.90 16.49 15.04
CA VAL A 163 -14.10 17.21 13.78
C VAL A 163 -15.17 16.53 12.92
N LYS A 164 -15.86 17.30 12.09
CA LYS A 164 -16.89 16.76 11.17
C LYS A 164 -16.28 16.06 9.96
N SER A 165 -15.10 16.49 9.53
CA SER A 165 -14.38 15.91 8.41
C SER A 165 -12.91 16.24 8.52
N VAL A 166 -12.07 15.43 7.86
CA VAL A 166 -10.64 15.67 7.66
C VAL A 166 -10.35 15.54 6.18
N THR A 167 -9.78 16.55 5.57
CA THR A 167 -9.28 16.49 4.19
C THR A 167 -7.80 16.14 4.22
N ILE A 168 -7.42 15.14 3.46
CA ILE A 168 -6.05 14.69 3.26
C ILE A 168 -5.64 15.06 1.84
N GLU A 169 -4.58 15.83 1.72
CA GLU A 169 -3.98 16.15 0.43
C GLU A 169 -3.34 14.91 -0.19
N PRO A 170 -3.40 14.75 -1.53
CA PRO A 170 -2.76 13.63 -2.20
C PRO A 170 -1.25 13.65 -1.97
N ARG A 171 -0.68 12.49 -1.65
CA ARG A 171 0.76 12.34 -1.43
C ARG A 171 1.47 11.69 -2.60
N HIS A 172 0.72 10.97 -3.45
CA HIS A 172 1.28 10.24 -4.60
C HIS A 172 2.47 9.36 -4.22
N TRP A 173 2.39 8.75 -3.02
CA TRP A 173 3.48 8.02 -2.41
C TRP A 173 3.83 6.75 -3.19
N LEU A 174 2.79 6.03 -3.68
CA LEU A 174 2.98 4.80 -4.43
C LEU A 174 3.45 5.10 -5.85
N SER A 175 2.79 6.02 -6.55
CA SER A 175 3.15 6.40 -7.92
C SER A 175 4.61 6.87 -7.97
N ARG A 176 5.00 7.80 -7.09
CA ARG A 176 6.37 8.31 -7.02
C ARG A 176 7.38 7.23 -6.66
N GLY A 177 7.07 6.42 -5.64
CA GLY A 177 7.94 5.35 -5.22
C GLY A 177 8.17 4.30 -6.30
N VAL A 178 7.12 3.95 -7.05
CA VAL A 178 7.22 3.03 -8.19
C VAL A 178 8.05 3.64 -9.32
N ASP A 179 7.84 4.92 -9.66
CA ASP A 179 8.63 5.61 -10.68
C ASP A 179 10.13 5.60 -10.33
N GLU A 180 10.46 5.83 -9.06
CA GLU A 180 11.85 5.80 -8.57
C GLU A 180 12.42 4.37 -8.51
N ALA A 181 11.58 3.34 -8.35
CA ALA A 181 11.96 1.93 -8.33
C ALA A 181 12.16 1.30 -9.74
N VAL A 182 11.73 1.98 -10.83
CA VAL A 182 11.82 1.45 -12.20
C VAL A 182 13.23 0.95 -12.55
N PRO A 183 14.35 1.65 -12.26
CA PRO A 183 15.68 1.15 -12.59
C PRO A 183 16.00 -0.18 -11.89
N VAL A 184 15.59 -0.35 -10.64
CA VAL A 184 15.79 -1.60 -9.88
C VAL A 184 14.96 -2.72 -10.49
N MET A 185 13.70 -2.46 -10.83
CA MET A 185 12.84 -3.45 -11.48
C MET A 185 13.37 -3.90 -12.83
N VAL A 186 13.84 -2.95 -13.66
CA VAL A 186 14.40 -3.26 -14.98
C VAL A 186 15.68 -4.09 -14.84
N GLY A 187 16.57 -3.73 -13.92
CA GLY A 187 17.80 -4.50 -13.65
C GLY A 187 17.46 -5.93 -13.21
N THR A 188 16.55 -6.10 -12.25
CA THR A 188 16.11 -7.43 -11.78
C THR A 188 15.49 -8.27 -12.89
N LEU A 189 14.65 -7.65 -13.73
CA LEU A 189 14.07 -8.33 -14.89
C LEU A 189 15.16 -8.82 -15.87
N GLN A 190 16.13 -7.98 -16.19
CA GLN A 190 17.24 -8.31 -17.07
C GLN A 190 18.06 -9.49 -16.53
N ASP A 191 18.44 -9.45 -15.25
CA ASP A 191 19.22 -10.51 -14.60
C ASP A 191 18.50 -11.87 -14.69
N VAL A 192 17.18 -11.90 -14.50
CA VAL A 192 16.39 -13.13 -14.65
C VAL A 192 16.39 -13.62 -16.10
N LEU A 193 16.15 -12.73 -17.06
CA LEU A 193 16.11 -13.08 -18.47
C LEU A 193 17.47 -13.58 -18.98
N ASP A 194 18.57 -12.96 -18.56
CA ASP A 194 19.93 -13.39 -18.89
C ASP A 194 20.22 -14.78 -18.34
N GLY A 195 19.81 -15.06 -17.09
CA GLY A 195 19.93 -16.40 -16.50
C GLY A 195 19.10 -17.48 -17.22
N TYR A 196 18.02 -17.10 -17.91
CA TYR A 196 17.29 -18.00 -18.80
C TYR A 196 18.01 -18.17 -20.14
N ALA A 197 18.53 -17.09 -20.72
CA ALA A 197 19.22 -17.13 -22.01
C ALA A 197 20.46 -18.05 -22.00
N GLU A 198 21.21 -18.07 -20.89
CA GLU A 198 22.35 -18.98 -20.70
C GLU A 198 21.99 -20.49 -20.69
N LYS A 199 20.72 -20.82 -20.41
CA LYS A 199 20.22 -22.19 -20.29
C LYS A 199 19.54 -22.69 -21.57
N TRP A 200 19.41 -21.89 -22.61
CA TRP A 200 18.76 -22.21 -23.87
C TRP A 200 19.74 -22.55 -24.96
#